data_b82ebc8bc3d688a0420fe21e2e504166
#
_entry.id   b82ebc8bc3d688a0420fe21e2e504166
#
_cell.length_a   1.000
_cell.length_b   1.000
_cell.length_c   1.000
_cell.angle_alpha   90.00
_cell.angle_beta   90.00
_cell.angle_gamma   90.00
#
_symmetry.space_group_name_H-M   'P 1'
#
loop_
_entity.id
_entity.type
_entity.pdbx_description
1 polymer ?
#
loop_
_entity_poly.entity_id
_entity_poly.type
_entity_poly.pdbx_seq_one_letter_code
_entity_poly.pdbx_strand_id
1 'polypeptide(L)'
;EGVKLFVTDIDEERVRRVVDEFHAEAVAPDAIYDVKADIFAPCALGKVVTDETLARFKFKIIAGAANNQLEVEEKHGSLVKEKGILYAPDFVINAGGLINVANELEGYNQDRAKRQVEQIDPILTEVFQIAKKENIPTSVAANQLAERRIAAMAHIKRTWVGVQDSMYPRGRRH
;
A
#
# COMPACT_ATOMS: atom_id res chain seq x y z
N GLU A 1 5.47 10.00 -19.23
CA GLU A 1 6.74 9.33 -18.86
C GLU A 1 7.07 8.11 -19.77
N GLY A 2 6.34 7.94 -20.89
CA GLY A 2 6.67 6.92 -21.89
C GLY A 2 6.30 5.47 -21.51
N VAL A 3 5.42 5.25 -20.55
CA VAL A 3 4.90 3.91 -20.22
C VAL A 3 3.73 3.54 -21.13
N LYS A 4 3.65 2.27 -21.53
CA LYS A 4 2.45 1.71 -22.18
C LYS A 4 1.46 1.31 -21.08
N LEU A 5 0.23 1.82 -21.16
CA LEU A 5 -0.83 1.54 -20.20
C LEU A 5 -1.85 0.57 -20.78
N PHE A 6 -2.24 -0.42 -19.98
CA PHE A 6 -3.41 -1.26 -20.19
C PHE A 6 -4.39 -0.95 -19.06
N VAL A 7 -5.65 -0.75 -19.39
CA VAL A 7 -6.66 -0.34 -18.40
C VAL A 7 -7.91 -1.19 -18.52
N THR A 8 -8.50 -1.48 -17.36
CA THR A 8 -9.83 -2.06 -17.25
C THR A 8 -10.55 -1.49 -16.04
N ASP A 9 -11.85 -1.35 -16.14
CA ASP A 9 -12.78 -1.04 -15.05
C ASP A 9 -14.13 -1.62 -15.42
N ILE A 10 -15.04 -1.78 -14.45
CA ILE A 10 -16.44 -2.12 -14.69
C ILE A 10 -17.21 -0.94 -15.27
N ASP A 11 -16.70 0.28 -15.12
CA ASP A 11 -17.25 1.52 -15.62
C ASP A 11 -16.57 1.88 -16.96
N GLU A 12 -17.29 1.63 -18.06
CA GLU A 12 -16.79 1.89 -19.41
C GLU A 12 -16.49 3.38 -19.68
N GLU A 13 -17.17 4.31 -19.01
CA GLU A 13 -16.93 5.73 -19.19
C GLU A 13 -15.57 6.12 -18.60
N ARG A 14 -15.23 5.56 -17.45
CA ARG A 14 -13.89 5.74 -16.83
C ARG A 14 -12.78 5.17 -17.71
N VAL A 15 -13.01 3.97 -18.27
CA VAL A 15 -12.06 3.36 -19.21
C VAL A 15 -11.84 4.27 -20.41
N ARG A 16 -12.94 4.75 -21.04
CA ARG A 16 -12.89 5.64 -22.19
C ARG A 16 -12.09 6.92 -21.89
N ARG A 17 -12.36 7.55 -20.73
CA ARG A 17 -11.63 8.74 -20.33
C ARG A 17 -10.13 8.50 -20.24
N VAL A 18 -9.69 7.40 -19.63
CA VAL A 18 -8.25 7.07 -19.51
C VAL A 18 -7.63 6.74 -20.88
N VAL A 19 -8.38 6.09 -21.77
CA VAL A 19 -7.94 5.84 -23.15
C VAL A 19 -7.72 7.16 -23.89
N ASP A 20 -8.68 8.09 -23.79
CA ASP A 20 -8.64 9.38 -24.50
C ASP A 20 -7.52 10.30 -23.94
N GLU A 21 -7.38 10.37 -22.61
CA GLU A 21 -6.42 11.26 -21.95
C GLU A 21 -4.98 10.73 -21.99
N PHE A 22 -4.77 9.43 -21.88
CA PHE A 22 -3.45 8.81 -21.69
C PHE A 22 -3.06 7.84 -22.79
N HIS A 23 -3.88 7.68 -23.82
CA HIS A 23 -3.67 6.72 -24.92
C HIS A 23 -3.47 5.27 -24.42
N ALA A 24 -4.21 4.91 -23.36
CA ALA A 24 -4.18 3.58 -22.80
C ALA A 24 -4.89 2.58 -23.71
N GLU A 25 -4.51 1.31 -23.63
CA GLU A 25 -5.18 0.21 -24.31
C GLU A 25 -6.25 -0.39 -23.38
N ALA A 26 -7.52 -0.33 -23.77
CA ALA A 26 -8.60 -0.93 -23.02
C ALA A 26 -8.57 -2.46 -23.14
N VAL A 27 -8.73 -3.15 -22.02
CA VAL A 27 -8.72 -4.61 -21.92
C VAL A 27 -9.98 -5.08 -21.21
N ALA A 28 -10.53 -6.22 -21.61
CA ALA A 28 -11.66 -6.81 -20.89
C ALA A 28 -11.26 -7.13 -19.43
N PRO A 29 -12.20 -6.99 -18.45
CA PRO A 29 -11.88 -7.13 -17.02
C PRO A 29 -11.13 -8.40 -16.66
N ASP A 30 -11.50 -9.55 -17.19
CA ASP A 30 -10.82 -10.81 -16.92
C ASP A 30 -9.50 -10.94 -17.68
N ALA A 31 -9.39 -10.34 -18.86
CA ALA A 31 -8.18 -10.45 -19.68
C ALA A 31 -6.99 -9.64 -19.13
N ILE A 32 -7.22 -8.72 -18.19
CA ILE A 32 -6.15 -7.93 -17.57
C ILE A 32 -5.08 -8.80 -16.90
N TYR A 33 -5.46 -9.96 -16.36
CA TYR A 33 -4.54 -10.87 -15.67
C TYR A 33 -3.58 -11.62 -16.62
N ASP A 34 -3.87 -11.65 -17.93
CA ASP A 34 -3.04 -12.29 -18.95
C ASP A 34 -2.14 -11.31 -19.70
N VAL A 35 -2.30 -10.02 -19.46
CA VAL A 35 -1.52 -8.98 -20.15
C VAL A 35 -0.03 -9.16 -19.87
N LYS A 36 0.77 -9.05 -20.92
CA LYS A 36 2.23 -9.01 -20.77
C LYS A 36 2.67 -7.57 -20.48
N ALA A 37 2.78 -7.27 -19.20
CA ALA A 37 3.27 -5.98 -18.70
C ALA A 37 4.26 -6.22 -17.55
N ASP A 38 5.02 -5.20 -17.17
CA ASP A 38 5.97 -5.30 -16.06
C ASP A 38 5.29 -5.12 -14.70
N ILE A 39 4.29 -4.24 -14.62
CA ILE A 39 3.63 -3.86 -13.38
C ILE A 39 2.13 -4.15 -13.48
N PHE A 40 1.60 -4.83 -12.48
CA PHE A 40 0.16 -4.93 -12.22
C PHE A 40 -0.22 -3.99 -11.08
N ALA A 41 -1.13 -3.07 -11.32
CA ALA A 41 -1.57 -2.06 -10.37
C ALA A 41 -3.06 -2.23 -10.03
N PRO A 42 -3.43 -3.10 -9.07
CA PRO A 42 -4.82 -3.20 -8.61
C PRO A 42 -5.22 -1.94 -7.86
N CYS A 43 -6.17 -1.17 -8.42
CA CYS A 43 -6.63 0.10 -7.86
C CYS A 43 -8.16 0.15 -7.62
N ALA A 44 -8.88 -0.96 -7.87
CA ALA A 44 -10.33 -1.06 -7.71
C ALA A 44 -10.68 -1.91 -6.48
N LEU A 45 -10.97 -3.18 -6.66
CA LEU A 45 -11.34 -4.11 -5.58
C LEU A 45 -10.13 -4.86 -5.03
N GLY A 46 -10.23 -5.26 -3.77
CA GLY A 46 -9.27 -6.17 -3.14
C GLY A 46 -9.47 -7.63 -3.57
N LYS A 47 -8.63 -8.53 -3.03
CA LYS A 47 -8.68 -9.98 -3.26
C LYS A 47 -8.54 -10.39 -4.73
N VAL A 48 -7.78 -9.62 -5.48
CA VAL A 48 -7.53 -9.90 -6.91
C VAL A 48 -6.32 -10.78 -7.15
N VAL A 49 -5.47 -10.97 -6.14
CA VAL A 49 -4.35 -11.91 -6.18
C VAL A 49 -4.80 -13.20 -5.51
N THR A 50 -5.27 -14.13 -6.32
CA THR A 50 -5.77 -15.46 -5.94
C THR A 50 -4.90 -16.54 -6.54
N ASP A 51 -5.15 -17.82 -6.21
CA ASP A 51 -4.45 -18.94 -6.88
C ASP A 51 -4.65 -18.91 -8.41
N GLU A 52 -5.88 -18.62 -8.84
CA GLU A 52 -6.27 -18.61 -10.25
C GLU A 52 -5.60 -17.45 -11.01
N THR A 53 -5.73 -16.21 -10.52
CA THR A 53 -5.15 -15.05 -11.20
C THR A 53 -3.63 -15.07 -11.16
N LEU A 54 -3.04 -15.51 -10.04
CA LEU A 54 -1.60 -15.63 -9.90
C LEU A 54 -0.99 -16.64 -10.88
N ALA A 55 -1.73 -17.71 -11.23
CA ALA A 55 -1.30 -18.68 -12.23
C ALA A 55 -1.15 -18.05 -13.64
N ARG A 56 -1.93 -17.01 -13.93
CA ARG A 56 -1.98 -16.29 -15.22
C ARG A 56 -0.96 -15.15 -15.31
N PHE A 57 -0.49 -14.63 -14.17
CA PHE A 57 0.37 -13.44 -14.11
C PHE A 57 1.68 -13.59 -14.87
N LYS A 58 1.97 -12.58 -15.69
CA LYS A 58 3.23 -12.38 -16.39
C LYS A 58 3.97 -11.13 -15.89
N PHE A 59 3.48 -10.55 -14.83
CA PHE A 59 3.99 -9.33 -14.22
C PHE A 59 5.23 -9.62 -13.35
N LYS A 60 6.10 -8.63 -13.25
CA LYS A 60 7.28 -8.66 -12.36
C LYS A 60 7.00 -7.97 -11.02
N ILE A 61 6.04 -7.03 -11.02
CA ILE A 61 5.74 -6.17 -9.86
C ILE A 61 4.23 -6.13 -9.68
N ILE A 62 3.78 -6.17 -8.43
CA ILE A 62 2.42 -5.85 -8.03
C ILE A 62 2.49 -4.61 -7.13
N ALA A 63 1.90 -3.50 -7.57
CA ALA A 63 1.91 -2.23 -6.86
C ALA A 63 0.67 -1.41 -7.21
N GLY A 64 -0.32 -1.39 -6.34
CA GLY A 64 -1.60 -0.72 -6.57
C GLY A 64 -2.21 -0.14 -5.29
N ALA A 65 -3.23 0.70 -5.44
CA ALA A 65 -3.85 1.43 -4.35
C ALA A 65 -5.03 0.69 -3.69
N ALA A 66 -5.48 -0.45 -4.24
CA ALA A 66 -6.55 -1.23 -3.62
C ALA A 66 -6.11 -1.81 -2.27
N ASN A 67 -7.05 -1.86 -1.32
CA ASN A 67 -6.83 -2.53 -0.04
C ASN A 67 -7.01 -4.04 -0.18
N ASN A 68 -6.32 -4.81 0.65
CA ASN A 68 -6.44 -6.28 0.75
C ASN A 68 -6.28 -6.96 -0.63
N GLN A 69 -5.21 -6.63 -1.35
CA GLN A 69 -4.97 -7.13 -2.71
C GLN A 69 -4.79 -8.65 -2.75
N LEU A 70 -4.13 -9.23 -1.74
CA LEU A 70 -3.97 -10.67 -1.56
C LEU A 70 -5.25 -11.27 -0.97
N GLU A 71 -5.80 -12.32 -1.57
CA GLU A 71 -7.00 -12.99 -1.05
C GLU A 71 -6.77 -13.58 0.34
N VAL A 72 -5.65 -14.26 0.54
CA VAL A 72 -5.14 -14.75 1.83
C VAL A 72 -3.70 -14.30 1.96
N GLU A 73 -3.41 -13.35 2.84
CA GLU A 73 -2.12 -12.66 2.91
C GLU A 73 -0.94 -13.63 3.07
N GLU A 74 -1.01 -14.52 4.04
CA GLU A 74 0.07 -15.46 4.33
C GLU A 74 0.37 -16.40 3.15
N LYS A 75 -0.69 -16.95 2.54
CA LYS A 75 -0.60 -17.89 1.43
C LYS A 75 -0.09 -17.21 0.17
N HIS A 76 -0.82 -16.18 -0.27
CA HIS A 76 -0.53 -15.52 -1.55
C HIS A 76 0.72 -14.65 -1.49
N GLY A 77 1.07 -14.09 -0.31
CA GLY A 77 2.36 -13.43 -0.11
C GLY A 77 3.54 -14.36 -0.36
N SER A 78 3.45 -15.61 0.13
CA SER A 78 4.45 -16.66 -0.12
C SER A 78 4.52 -17.06 -1.59
N LEU A 79 3.36 -17.28 -2.24
CA LEU A 79 3.29 -17.66 -3.64
C LEU A 79 3.81 -16.56 -4.58
N VAL A 80 3.51 -15.28 -4.29
CA VAL A 80 4.03 -14.13 -5.03
C VAL A 80 5.56 -14.10 -4.97
N LYS A 81 6.13 -14.30 -3.77
CA LYS A 81 7.58 -14.40 -3.58
C LYS A 81 8.19 -15.56 -4.34
N GLU A 82 7.60 -16.77 -4.26
CA GLU A 82 8.07 -17.97 -4.97
C GLU A 82 8.08 -17.78 -6.48
N LYS A 83 7.13 -17.05 -7.03
CA LYS A 83 7.09 -16.66 -8.45
C LYS A 83 8.12 -15.58 -8.82
N GLY A 84 8.85 -15.03 -7.85
CA GLY A 84 9.80 -13.94 -8.09
C GLY A 84 9.13 -12.60 -8.41
N ILE A 85 7.86 -12.42 -8.06
CA ILE A 85 7.14 -11.16 -8.25
C ILE A 85 7.39 -10.27 -7.04
N LEU A 86 7.80 -9.03 -7.28
CA LEU A 86 7.95 -8.02 -6.22
C LEU A 86 6.58 -7.45 -5.86
N TYR A 87 6.13 -7.68 -4.65
CA TYR A 87 4.89 -7.12 -4.12
C TYR A 87 5.17 -5.91 -3.23
N ALA A 88 4.59 -4.76 -3.57
CA ALA A 88 4.52 -3.62 -2.67
C ALA A 88 3.29 -3.80 -1.76
N PRO A 89 3.47 -4.06 -0.44
CA PRO A 89 2.32 -4.29 0.45
C PRO A 89 1.36 -3.12 0.40
N ASP A 90 0.09 -3.42 0.17
CA ASP A 90 -0.95 -2.42 -0.10
C ASP A 90 -1.09 -1.40 1.02
N PHE A 91 -1.11 -1.86 2.29
CA PHE A 91 -1.22 -0.98 3.46
C PHE A 91 0.00 -0.05 3.68
N VAL A 92 1.11 -0.30 2.97
CA VAL A 92 2.26 0.62 2.92
C VAL A 92 2.11 1.59 1.77
N ILE A 93 1.90 1.10 0.56
CA ILE A 93 1.90 1.95 -0.66
C ILE A 93 0.67 2.86 -0.74
N ASN A 94 -0.47 2.46 -0.17
CA ASN A 94 -1.70 3.25 -0.19
C ASN A 94 -1.94 4.09 1.07
N ALA A 95 -0.95 4.21 1.96
CA ALA A 95 -1.07 4.91 3.25
C ALA A 95 -1.40 6.42 3.14
N GLY A 96 -1.29 7.02 1.95
CA GLY A 96 -1.53 8.44 1.74
C GLY A 96 -2.92 8.92 2.21
N GLY A 97 -3.96 8.14 1.98
CA GLY A 97 -5.32 8.45 2.46
C GLY A 97 -5.40 8.49 3.98
N LEU A 98 -4.82 7.51 4.66
CA LEU A 98 -4.79 7.44 6.13
C LEU A 98 -3.96 8.60 6.72
N ILE A 99 -2.82 8.92 6.11
CA ILE A 99 -1.98 10.06 6.50
C ILE A 99 -2.78 11.37 6.42
N ASN A 100 -3.55 11.56 5.34
CA ASN A 100 -4.36 12.76 5.18
C ASN A 100 -5.42 12.88 6.28
N VAL A 101 -6.18 11.82 6.55
CA VAL A 101 -7.20 11.79 7.60
C VAL A 101 -6.58 12.00 9.00
N ALA A 102 -5.44 11.38 9.29
CA ALA A 102 -4.75 11.56 10.58
C ALA A 102 -4.33 13.03 10.80
N ASN A 103 -3.96 13.74 9.75
CA ASN A 103 -3.63 15.17 9.84
C ASN A 103 -4.84 16.05 10.20
N GLU A 104 -6.06 15.63 9.92
CA GLU A 104 -7.28 16.38 10.30
C GLU A 104 -7.47 16.39 11.82
N LEU A 105 -7.10 15.31 12.52
CA LEU A 105 -7.23 15.20 13.98
C LEU A 105 -6.37 16.21 14.76
N GLU A 106 -5.23 16.63 14.17
CA GLU A 106 -4.26 17.53 14.78
C GLU A 106 -4.33 18.96 14.19
N GLY A 107 -5.37 19.26 13.42
CA GLY A 107 -5.46 20.46 12.59
C GLY A 107 -4.68 20.26 11.27
N TYR A 108 -5.41 20.28 10.15
CA TYR A 108 -4.88 19.98 8.83
C TYR A 108 -3.74 20.90 8.43
N ASN A 109 -2.61 20.31 8.02
CA ASN A 109 -1.48 21.01 7.45
C ASN A 109 -0.96 20.25 6.23
N GLN A 110 -1.13 20.85 5.04
CA GLN A 110 -0.79 20.22 3.76
C GLN A 110 0.70 19.87 3.65
N ASP A 111 1.58 20.75 4.11
CA ASP A 111 3.03 20.50 4.02
C ASP A 111 3.47 19.37 4.94
N ARG A 112 2.84 19.23 6.12
CA ARG A 112 3.05 18.10 7.02
C ARG A 112 2.57 16.81 6.37
N ALA A 113 1.36 16.80 5.79
CA ALA A 113 0.82 15.64 5.11
C ALA A 113 1.71 15.21 3.93
N LYS A 114 2.17 16.14 3.10
CA LYS A 114 3.11 15.86 1.99
C LYS A 114 4.41 15.21 2.48
N ARG A 115 5.06 15.80 3.50
CA ARG A 115 6.29 15.22 4.08
C ARG A 115 6.08 13.82 4.64
N GLN A 116 4.90 13.53 5.18
CA GLN A 116 4.57 12.19 5.67
C GLN A 116 4.34 11.20 4.52
N VAL A 117 3.69 11.62 3.44
CA VAL A 117 3.52 10.80 2.23
C VAL A 117 4.88 10.49 1.58
N GLU A 118 5.80 11.45 1.55
CA GLU A 118 7.17 11.25 1.05
C GLU A 118 7.95 10.17 1.82
N GLN A 119 7.52 9.84 3.06
CA GLN A 119 8.13 8.74 3.83
C GLN A 119 7.69 7.35 3.35
N ILE A 120 6.68 7.23 2.50
CA ILE A 120 6.23 5.93 1.98
C ILE A 120 7.36 5.24 1.19
N ASP A 121 8.08 5.97 0.34
CA ASP A 121 9.18 5.42 -0.45
C ASP A 121 10.32 4.85 0.39
N PRO A 122 10.94 5.59 1.34
CA PRO A 122 11.98 5.01 2.19
C PRO A 122 11.46 3.86 3.07
N ILE A 123 10.20 3.91 3.53
CA ILE A 123 9.60 2.80 4.29
C ILE A 123 9.47 1.55 3.42
N LEU A 124 8.98 1.70 2.20
CA LEU A 124 8.84 0.58 1.26
C LEU A 124 10.22 -0.01 0.90
N THR A 125 11.20 0.84 0.71
CA THR A 125 12.59 0.42 0.48
C THR A 125 13.13 -0.41 1.65
N GLU A 126 12.88 0.02 2.90
CA GLU A 126 13.26 -0.73 4.11
C GLU A 126 12.56 -2.10 4.17
N VAL A 127 11.27 -2.14 3.84
CA VAL A 127 10.50 -3.40 3.75
C VAL A 127 11.14 -4.37 2.75
N PHE A 128 11.51 -3.89 1.57
CA PHE A 128 12.17 -4.71 0.55
C PHE A 128 13.53 -5.23 1.00
N GLN A 129 14.31 -4.40 1.71
CA GLN A 129 15.60 -4.81 2.26
C GLN A 129 15.45 -5.90 3.33
N ILE A 130 14.48 -5.76 4.24
CA ILE A 130 14.16 -6.78 5.25
C ILE A 130 13.73 -8.08 4.58
N ALA A 131 12.77 -8.01 3.66
CA ALA A 131 12.27 -9.17 2.93
C ALA A 131 13.38 -9.95 2.21
N LYS A 132 14.29 -9.23 1.56
CA LYS A 132 15.45 -9.80 0.86
C LYS A 132 16.44 -10.43 1.84
N LYS A 133 16.79 -9.72 2.92
CA LYS A 133 17.79 -10.16 3.92
C LYS A 133 17.32 -11.39 4.68
N GLU A 134 16.05 -11.42 5.09
CA GLU A 134 15.46 -12.49 5.90
C GLU A 134 14.82 -13.57 5.03
N ASN A 135 14.81 -13.41 3.71
CA ASN A 135 14.20 -14.32 2.75
C ASN A 135 12.72 -14.60 3.04
N ILE A 136 11.94 -13.57 3.37
CA ILE A 136 10.52 -13.64 3.72
C ILE A 136 9.67 -12.84 2.70
N PRO A 137 8.34 -13.07 2.63
CA PRO A 137 7.43 -12.24 1.85
C PRO A 137 7.47 -10.77 2.30
N THR A 138 7.26 -9.84 1.37
CA THR A 138 7.26 -8.40 1.66
C THR A 138 6.14 -7.98 2.61
N SER A 139 4.98 -8.65 2.57
CA SER A 139 3.89 -8.44 3.54
C SER A 139 4.33 -8.78 4.97
N VAL A 140 5.01 -9.90 5.16
CA VAL A 140 5.56 -10.31 6.46
C VAL A 140 6.62 -9.31 6.94
N ALA A 141 7.52 -8.87 6.06
CA ALA A 141 8.54 -7.88 6.38
C ALA A 141 7.91 -6.53 6.80
N ALA A 142 6.83 -6.11 6.14
CA ALA A 142 6.12 -4.89 6.49
C ALA A 142 5.45 -4.98 7.86
N ASN A 143 4.80 -6.11 8.17
CA ASN A 143 4.22 -6.35 9.49
C ASN A 143 5.29 -6.34 10.59
N GLN A 144 6.42 -7.00 10.38
CA GLN A 144 7.54 -6.98 11.35
C GLN A 144 8.08 -5.56 11.58
N LEU A 145 8.21 -4.75 10.51
CA LEU A 145 8.65 -3.36 10.64
C LEU A 145 7.67 -2.53 11.46
N ALA A 146 6.36 -2.70 11.22
CA ALA A 146 5.30 -2.03 11.97
C ALA A 146 5.33 -2.43 13.45
N GLU A 147 5.43 -3.71 13.76
CA GLU A 147 5.51 -4.24 15.12
C GLU A 147 6.74 -3.69 15.88
N ARG A 148 7.90 -3.68 15.24
CA ARG A 148 9.14 -3.10 15.81
C ARG A 148 8.94 -1.61 16.17
N ARG A 149 8.29 -0.83 15.30
CA ARG A 149 8.00 0.60 15.54
C ARG A 149 7.01 0.80 16.68
N ILE A 150 5.95 0.02 16.73
CA ILE A 150 4.95 0.06 17.82
C ILE A 150 5.61 -0.30 19.16
N ALA A 151 6.41 -1.36 19.20
CA ALA A 151 7.12 -1.78 20.41
C ALA A 151 8.11 -0.70 20.91
N ALA A 152 8.85 -0.06 20.00
CA ALA A 152 9.76 1.03 20.35
C ALA A 152 9.01 2.23 20.96
N MET A 153 7.87 2.62 20.38
CA MET A 153 7.03 3.70 20.92
C MET A 153 6.43 3.36 22.29
N ALA A 154 5.99 2.11 22.48
CA ALA A 154 5.47 1.65 23.78
C ALA A 154 6.57 1.67 24.86
N HIS A 155 7.82 1.37 24.51
CA HIS A 155 8.94 1.45 25.44
C HIS A 155 9.25 2.89 25.84
N ILE A 156 9.23 3.84 24.91
CA ILE A 156 9.44 5.27 25.18
C ILE A 156 8.37 5.79 26.17
N LYS A 157 7.12 5.44 25.97
CA LYS A 157 6.02 5.85 26.89
C LYS A 157 6.18 5.28 28.30
N ARG A 158 6.80 4.11 28.48
CA ARG A 158 7.07 3.52 29.79
C ARG A 158 8.24 4.19 30.52
N THR A 159 9.21 4.70 29.78
CA THR A 159 10.41 5.35 30.33
C THR A 159 10.24 6.85 30.53
N TRP A 160 9.19 7.45 29.95
CA TRP A 160 8.92 8.87 30.09
C TRP A 160 8.20 9.15 31.42
N VAL A 161 8.95 9.54 32.43
CA VAL A 161 8.44 10.10 33.70
C VAL A 161 8.14 11.59 33.43
N GLY A 162 7.11 11.84 32.61
CA GLY A 162 6.80 13.17 32.17
C GLY A 162 6.08 14.01 33.19
N VAL A 163 6.33 15.30 33.13
CA VAL A 163 5.61 16.35 33.81
C VAL A 163 4.10 16.19 33.58
N GLN A 164 3.36 15.98 34.66
CA GLN A 164 1.88 16.00 34.65
C GLN A 164 1.37 17.46 34.56
N ASP A 165 1.66 18.12 33.47
CA ASP A 165 0.88 19.33 33.13
C ASP A 165 -0.05 18.94 31.99
N SER A 166 -1.32 18.73 32.36
CA SER A 166 -2.39 18.54 31.41
C SER A 166 -2.51 19.85 30.59
N MET A 167 -2.08 19.81 29.34
CA MET A 167 -2.30 20.89 28.40
C MET A 167 -3.77 21.12 28.02
N TYR A 168 -4.67 20.42 28.69
CA TYR A 168 -6.12 20.63 28.57
C TYR A 168 -6.68 20.93 29.96
N PRO A 169 -7.03 22.20 30.27
CA PRO A 169 -7.79 22.51 31.47
C PRO A 169 -9.15 21.78 31.35
N ARG A 170 -9.39 20.85 32.30
CA ARG A 170 -10.72 20.25 32.42
C ARG A 170 -11.73 21.34 32.67
N GLY A 171 -12.55 21.65 31.66
CA GLY A 171 -13.66 22.60 31.77
C GLY A 171 -14.52 22.21 32.96
N ARG A 172 -14.72 23.14 33.91
CA ARG A 172 -15.64 22.99 35.03
C ARG A 172 -17.04 22.80 34.47
N ARG A 173 -17.66 21.64 34.76
CA ARG A 173 -19.10 21.46 34.59
C ARG A 173 -19.78 22.35 35.65
N HIS A 174 -20.57 23.28 35.21
CA HIS A 174 -21.65 23.89 35.99
C HIS A 174 -22.96 23.23 35.63
#